data_7a195de3d5a3ce4fb86ef8eeb3ea8bda
#
_entry.id   7a195de3d5a3ce4fb86ef8eeb3ea8bda
#
_cell.length_a   1.000
_cell.length_b   1.000
_cell.length_c   1.000
_cell.angle_alpha   90.00
_cell.angle_beta   90.00
_cell.angle_gamma   90.00
#
_symmetry.space_group_name_H-M   'P 1'
#
loop_
_entity.id
_entity.type
_entity.pdbx_description
1 polymer ?
#
loop_
_entity_poly.entity_id
_entity_poly.type
_entity_poly.pdbx_seq_one_letter_code
_entity_poly.pdbx_strand_id
1 'polypeptide(L)'
;QMRARVFISPGNHDWYGPGSPWETVDWPENVYVFKENRLTAVEVPERNLVIHGAAFSGPEQPESLLAGFTAPADGKCHIGLLHGELDGAEARYGPIRREEAAASGLCYLALGHVHKRTAPLTLGRTVCAWPGCPEGRGFDELGEKGFYEGTISDGGEVSLTFVPFARHRYEVLEVDVTGKEPRAAVEAALPPETAGDLYRILLTGETGEGGAGAAAIQEALADRFYALEVRDRTRMA
;
A
#
# COMPACT_ATOMS: atom_id res chain seq x y z
N GLN A 1 12.37 8.38 -22.09
CA GLN A 1 13.35 8.14 -21.02
C GLN A 1 12.96 9.00 -19.83
N MET A 2 12.67 8.39 -18.67
CA MET A 2 12.30 9.12 -17.46
C MET A 2 13.51 9.91 -16.95
N ARG A 3 13.33 11.23 -16.71
CA ARG A 3 14.43 12.10 -16.22
C ARG A 3 14.48 12.17 -14.68
N ALA A 4 13.49 11.60 -13.99
CA ALA A 4 13.42 11.59 -12.54
C ALA A 4 14.43 10.61 -11.94
N ARG A 5 15.03 10.95 -10.81
CA ARG A 5 15.78 9.98 -10.00
C ARG A 5 14.80 9.07 -9.29
N VAL A 6 15.13 7.79 -9.22
CA VAL A 6 14.34 6.75 -8.57
C VAL A 6 15.15 6.16 -7.42
N PHE A 7 14.57 6.06 -6.24
CA PHE A 7 15.19 5.44 -5.08
C PHE A 7 14.34 4.27 -4.65
N ILE A 8 14.96 3.11 -4.42
CA ILE A 8 14.28 1.86 -4.09
C ILE A 8 14.85 1.29 -2.79
N SER A 9 13.93 0.95 -1.87
CA SER A 9 14.24 0.26 -0.61
C SER A 9 13.60 -1.13 -0.66
N PRO A 10 14.38 -2.20 -0.88
CA PRO A 10 13.89 -3.58 -0.85
C PRO A 10 13.29 -3.96 0.52
N GLY A 11 12.16 -4.68 0.50
CA GLY A 11 11.41 -5.08 1.68
C GLY A 11 11.47 -6.58 1.98
N ASN A 12 10.51 -7.07 2.76
CA ASN A 12 10.49 -8.43 3.28
C ASN A 12 10.18 -9.51 2.24
N HIS A 13 9.52 -9.17 1.12
CA HIS A 13 9.22 -10.12 0.05
C HIS A 13 10.25 -10.13 -1.07
N ASP A 14 11.08 -9.10 -1.14
CA ASP A 14 12.02 -8.87 -2.22
C ASP A 14 13.37 -8.33 -1.70
N TRP A 15 13.81 -8.81 -0.54
CA TRP A 15 15.03 -8.34 0.12
C TRP A 15 16.26 -8.34 -0.79
N TYR A 16 17.22 -7.46 -0.48
CA TYR A 16 18.49 -7.42 -1.19
C TYR A 16 19.38 -8.60 -0.77
N GLY A 17 19.83 -9.39 -1.74
CA GLY A 17 20.72 -10.52 -1.50
C GLY A 17 21.12 -11.22 -2.80
N PRO A 18 21.98 -12.25 -2.68
CA PRO A 18 22.47 -12.99 -3.84
C PRO A 18 21.35 -13.54 -4.71
N GLY A 19 21.37 -13.19 -6.01
CA GLY A 19 20.38 -13.60 -6.98
C GLY A 19 19.04 -12.83 -6.93
N SER A 20 18.90 -11.83 -6.06
CA SER A 20 17.72 -10.96 -6.06
C SER A 20 17.61 -10.14 -7.35
N PRO A 21 16.42 -9.73 -7.78
CA PRO A 21 16.27 -8.82 -8.92
C PRO A 21 17.06 -7.52 -8.76
N TRP A 22 17.23 -7.07 -7.51
CA TRP A 22 17.97 -5.85 -7.18
C TRP A 22 19.47 -5.94 -7.47
N GLU A 23 20.03 -7.16 -7.44
CA GLU A 23 21.43 -7.44 -7.77
C GLU A 23 21.61 -7.80 -9.25
N THR A 24 20.68 -8.56 -9.82
CA THR A 24 20.86 -9.20 -11.14
C THR A 24 20.38 -8.35 -12.31
N VAL A 25 19.49 -7.39 -12.07
CA VAL A 25 18.99 -6.48 -13.11
C VAL A 25 19.97 -5.32 -13.31
N ASP A 26 20.28 -5.02 -14.57
CA ASP A 26 21.04 -3.82 -14.94
C ASP A 26 20.13 -2.58 -14.89
N TRP A 27 20.16 -1.89 -13.75
CA TRP A 27 19.32 -0.73 -13.50
C TRP A 27 19.84 0.49 -14.25
N PRO A 28 18.95 1.34 -14.83
CA PRO A 28 19.34 2.61 -15.44
C PRO A 28 20.07 3.52 -14.44
N GLU A 29 20.95 4.40 -14.94
CA GLU A 29 21.76 5.31 -14.11
C GLU A 29 20.97 6.23 -13.18
N ASN A 30 19.70 6.51 -13.51
CA ASN A 30 18.82 7.32 -12.68
C ASN A 30 18.10 6.51 -11.56
N VAL A 31 18.36 5.20 -11.46
CA VAL A 31 17.77 4.32 -10.42
C VAL A 31 18.85 3.99 -9.39
N TYR A 32 18.58 4.29 -8.15
CA TYR A 32 19.41 3.92 -7.02
C TYR A 32 18.67 2.90 -6.14
N VAL A 33 19.25 1.74 -5.94
CA VAL A 33 18.75 0.70 -5.04
C VAL A 33 19.58 0.71 -3.77
N PHE A 34 18.95 0.89 -2.62
CA PHE A 34 19.62 0.70 -1.32
C PHE A 34 19.94 -0.78 -1.13
N LYS A 35 21.16 -1.07 -0.64
CA LYS A 35 21.69 -2.45 -0.57
C LYS A 35 22.03 -2.88 0.85
N GLU A 36 22.21 -1.92 1.74
CA GLU A 36 22.66 -2.15 3.10
C GLU A 36 21.49 -2.32 4.07
N ASN A 37 21.61 -3.27 4.99
CA ASN A 37 20.67 -3.45 6.10
C ASN A 37 20.94 -2.46 7.24
N ARG A 38 21.13 -1.21 6.88
CA ARG A 38 21.30 -0.05 7.75
C ARG A 38 21.05 1.21 6.94
N LEU A 39 20.68 2.29 7.59
CA LEU A 39 20.53 3.57 6.90
C LEU A 39 21.83 4.00 6.23
N THR A 40 21.73 4.26 4.95
CA THR A 40 22.77 4.92 4.15
C THR A 40 22.18 6.14 3.47
N ALA A 41 23.03 7.10 3.09
CA ALA A 41 22.60 8.39 2.56
C ALA A 41 23.03 8.55 1.10
N VAL A 42 22.14 9.09 0.28
CA VAL A 42 22.43 9.52 -1.10
C VAL A 42 22.10 10.98 -1.23
N GLU A 43 23.09 11.78 -1.59
CA GLU A 43 22.88 13.19 -1.85
C GLU A 43 22.28 13.44 -3.24
N VAL A 44 21.40 14.44 -3.31
CA VAL A 44 20.82 15.00 -4.51
C VAL A 44 21.14 16.51 -4.50
N PRO A 45 22.40 16.89 -4.83
CA PRO A 45 22.89 18.24 -4.62
C PRO A 45 22.08 19.30 -5.35
N GLU A 46 21.60 18.98 -6.55
CA GLU A 46 20.80 19.88 -7.39
C GLU A 46 19.42 20.22 -6.79
N ARG A 47 19.03 19.53 -5.71
CA ARG A 47 17.78 19.76 -4.98
C ARG A 47 18.00 20.10 -3.51
N ASN A 48 19.25 20.27 -3.07
CA ASN A 48 19.59 20.45 -1.66
C ASN A 48 18.94 19.38 -0.75
N LEU A 49 19.01 18.11 -1.19
CA LEU A 49 18.25 16.98 -0.66
C LEU A 49 19.17 15.79 -0.35
N VAL A 50 18.88 15.10 0.72
CA VAL A 50 19.51 13.82 1.07
C VAL A 50 18.44 12.76 1.27
N ILE A 51 18.57 11.63 0.58
CA ILE A 51 17.70 10.45 0.78
C ILE A 51 18.43 9.46 1.67
N HIS A 52 17.83 9.13 2.80
CA HIS A 52 18.27 8.09 3.71
C HIS A 52 17.43 6.84 3.49
N GLY A 53 18.05 5.73 3.15
CA GLY A 53 17.34 4.48 2.91
C GLY A 53 18.12 3.26 3.37
N ALA A 54 17.42 2.16 3.48
CA ALA A 54 17.99 0.87 3.83
C ALA A 54 17.27 -0.25 3.06
N ALA A 55 17.88 -1.42 2.95
CA ALA A 55 17.27 -2.62 2.40
C ALA A 55 17.11 -3.68 3.49
N PHE A 56 16.07 -4.49 3.40
CA PHE A 56 16.08 -5.76 4.12
C PHE A 56 17.10 -6.70 3.48
N SER A 57 17.79 -7.48 4.32
CA SER A 57 18.73 -8.52 3.90
C SER A 57 18.20 -9.95 4.07
N GLY A 58 16.92 -10.06 4.39
CA GLY A 58 16.19 -11.31 4.61
C GLY A 58 14.68 -11.04 4.71
N PRO A 59 13.88 -12.10 4.88
CA PRO A 59 12.41 -11.98 4.97
C PRO A 59 11.92 -11.30 6.25
N GLU A 60 12.80 -11.14 7.25
CA GLU A 60 12.49 -10.52 8.52
C GLU A 60 13.53 -9.44 8.88
N GLN A 61 13.06 -8.40 9.55
CA GLN A 61 13.85 -7.31 10.10
C GLN A 61 13.28 -6.95 11.47
N PRO A 62 13.74 -7.62 12.55
CA PRO A 62 13.16 -7.43 13.89
C PRO A 62 13.60 -6.14 14.57
N GLU A 63 14.66 -5.51 14.09
CA GLU A 63 15.18 -4.26 14.63
C GLU A 63 14.76 -3.06 13.80
N SER A 64 14.51 -1.93 14.47
CA SER A 64 14.22 -0.68 13.78
C SER A 64 15.43 -0.17 13.02
N LEU A 65 15.30 -0.02 11.71
CA LEU A 65 16.32 0.61 10.87
C LEU A 65 16.42 2.12 11.10
N LEU A 66 15.48 2.72 11.83
CA LEU A 66 15.50 4.14 12.21
C LEU A 66 16.07 4.36 13.63
N ALA A 67 16.34 3.30 14.39
CA ALA A 67 16.79 3.39 15.76
C ALA A 67 18.07 4.24 15.89
N GLY A 68 18.01 5.25 16.77
CA GLY A 68 19.13 6.14 17.04
C GLY A 68 19.52 7.10 15.92
N PHE A 69 18.76 7.13 14.84
CA PHE A 69 19.02 8.04 13.72
C PHE A 69 18.49 9.45 14.03
N THR A 70 19.31 10.44 13.70
CA THR A 70 18.90 11.85 13.61
C THR A 70 19.58 12.48 12.41
N ALA A 71 18.79 13.11 11.56
CA ALA A 71 19.27 13.80 10.37
C ALA A 71 20.18 15.00 10.77
N PRO A 72 21.28 15.23 10.05
CA PRO A 72 22.13 16.39 10.28
C PRO A 72 21.37 17.71 10.18
N ALA A 73 21.73 18.69 11.01
CA ALA A 73 21.21 20.05 10.94
C ALA A 73 22.08 20.89 9.98
N ASP A 74 22.18 20.47 8.72
CA ASP A 74 23.07 21.04 7.69
C ASP A 74 22.35 21.95 6.68
N GLY A 75 21.07 22.23 6.94
CA GLY A 75 20.24 23.09 6.07
C GLY A 75 19.70 22.37 4.83
N LYS A 76 19.94 21.07 4.68
CA LYS A 76 19.36 20.25 3.62
C LYS A 76 18.00 19.70 4.02
N CYS A 77 17.20 19.32 3.03
CA CYS A 77 16.03 18.48 3.27
C CYS A 77 16.44 17.00 3.37
N HIS A 78 16.06 16.33 4.43
CA HIS A 78 16.34 14.92 4.65
C HIS A 78 15.05 14.11 4.54
N ILE A 79 15.03 13.14 3.62
CA ILE A 79 13.92 12.20 3.42
C ILE A 79 14.37 10.81 3.82
N GLY A 80 13.55 10.10 4.58
CA GLY A 80 13.71 8.67 4.85
C GLY A 80 12.91 7.83 3.84
N LEU A 81 13.47 6.70 3.40
CA LEU A 81 12.81 5.70 2.58
C LEU A 81 13.05 4.33 3.21
N LEU A 82 12.03 3.75 3.83
CA LEU A 82 12.12 2.52 4.58
C LEU A 82 10.93 1.59 4.31
N HIS A 83 11.18 0.31 4.53
CA HIS A 83 10.14 -0.70 4.60
C HIS A 83 9.87 -1.04 6.06
N GLY A 84 8.61 -0.97 6.51
CA GLY A 84 8.27 -1.23 7.92
C GLY A 84 6.94 -0.64 8.34
N GLU A 85 6.64 -0.82 9.62
CA GLU A 85 5.39 -0.38 10.24
C GLU A 85 5.63 0.41 11.53
N LEU A 86 4.72 1.36 11.84
CA LEU A 86 4.74 2.08 13.12
C LEU A 86 4.08 1.22 14.20
N ASP A 87 4.75 1.14 15.35
CA ASP A 87 4.22 0.48 16.55
C ASP A 87 3.70 -0.94 16.32
N GLY A 88 4.26 -1.65 15.34
CA GLY A 88 3.84 -2.98 14.97
C GLY A 88 3.81 -3.94 16.17
N ALA A 89 2.70 -4.64 16.34
CA ALA A 89 2.50 -5.57 17.44
C ALA A 89 3.47 -6.76 17.37
N GLU A 90 3.94 -7.09 16.16
CA GLU A 90 4.94 -8.11 15.90
C GLU A 90 6.19 -7.45 15.33
N ALA A 91 7.24 -7.35 16.15
CA ALA A 91 8.53 -6.76 15.78
C ALA A 91 9.29 -7.65 14.77
N ARG A 92 8.71 -7.95 13.60
CA ARG A 92 9.32 -8.84 12.59
C ARG A 92 9.67 -8.14 11.29
N TYR A 93 9.00 -7.03 10.96
CA TYR A 93 9.08 -6.43 9.63
C TYR A 93 9.40 -4.95 9.69
N GLY A 94 10.58 -4.60 10.25
CA GLY A 94 11.05 -3.22 10.33
C GLY A 94 10.18 -2.36 11.24
N PRO A 95 10.04 -2.73 12.54
CA PRO A 95 9.27 -1.93 13.48
C PRO A 95 9.90 -0.55 13.63
N ILE A 96 9.09 0.50 13.59
CA ILE A 96 9.50 1.88 13.81
C ILE A 96 8.66 2.42 14.96
N ARG A 97 9.31 2.94 16.01
CA ARG A 97 8.58 3.60 17.09
C ARG A 97 8.26 5.04 16.72
N ARG A 98 7.12 5.54 17.18
CA ARG A 98 6.71 6.93 16.93
C ARG A 98 7.74 7.93 17.41
N GLU A 99 8.37 7.65 18.54
CA GLU A 99 9.42 8.48 19.13
C GLU A 99 10.67 8.54 18.22
N GLU A 100 11.02 7.43 17.57
CA GLU A 100 12.13 7.37 16.61
C GLU A 100 11.84 8.24 15.40
N ALA A 101 10.63 8.11 14.82
CA ALA A 101 10.21 8.95 13.71
C ALA A 101 10.15 10.44 14.11
N ALA A 102 9.63 10.76 15.28
CA ALA A 102 9.55 12.13 15.78
C ALA A 102 10.94 12.77 16.05
N ALA A 103 11.91 11.97 16.51
CA ALA A 103 13.28 12.41 16.80
C ALA A 103 14.21 12.39 15.58
N SER A 104 13.79 11.77 14.47
CA SER A 104 14.64 11.55 13.30
C SER A 104 15.09 12.83 12.60
N GLY A 105 14.36 13.93 12.76
CA GLY A 105 14.66 15.20 12.08
C GLY A 105 14.40 15.19 10.57
N LEU A 106 13.81 14.12 10.03
CA LEU A 106 13.44 14.04 8.63
C LEU A 106 12.30 15.02 8.30
N CYS A 107 12.24 15.51 7.05
CA CYS A 107 11.07 16.21 6.53
C CYS A 107 9.95 15.20 6.22
N TYR A 108 10.30 14.12 5.54
CA TYR A 108 9.38 13.08 5.10
C TYR A 108 9.97 11.69 5.33
N LEU A 109 9.14 10.76 5.78
CA LEU A 109 9.46 9.35 5.90
C LEU A 109 8.48 8.57 5.00
N ALA A 110 8.96 8.19 3.82
CA ALA A 110 8.24 7.34 2.88
C ALA A 110 8.34 5.89 3.34
N LEU A 111 7.20 5.23 3.52
CA LEU A 111 7.12 3.90 4.10
C LEU A 111 6.44 2.91 3.16
N GLY A 112 7.07 1.73 2.99
CA GLY A 112 6.49 0.53 2.41
C GLY A 112 6.00 -0.45 3.47
N HIS A 113 5.63 -1.66 3.09
CA HIS A 113 5.12 -2.77 3.89
C HIS A 113 3.60 -2.79 4.03
N VAL A 114 2.98 -1.73 4.50
CA VAL A 114 1.53 -1.69 4.72
C VAL A 114 0.82 -1.48 3.38
N HIS A 115 0.08 -2.50 2.90
CA HIS A 115 -0.60 -2.47 1.60
C HIS A 115 -1.86 -1.58 1.61
N LYS A 116 -2.34 -1.20 2.78
CA LYS A 116 -3.45 -0.26 2.92
C LYS A 116 -2.90 1.17 3.00
N ARG A 117 -3.45 2.06 2.17
CA ARG A 117 -3.17 3.49 2.28
C ARG A 117 -3.50 4.02 3.68
N THR A 118 -2.60 4.82 4.24
CA THR A 118 -2.85 5.58 5.46
C THR A 118 -2.89 7.08 5.14
N ALA A 119 -3.66 7.85 5.88
CA ALA A 119 -3.51 9.30 5.84
C ALA A 119 -2.11 9.69 6.33
N PRO A 120 -1.47 10.72 5.75
CA PRO A 120 -0.20 11.23 6.25
C PRO A 120 -0.29 11.58 7.74
N LEU A 121 0.71 11.15 8.50
CA LEU A 121 0.81 11.34 9.95
C LEU A 121 2.03 12.20 10.27
N THR A 122 1.86 13.27 11.03
CA THR A 122 2.98 14.10 11.48
C THR A 122 3.43 13.68 12.87
N LEU A 123 4.71 13.33 13.00
CA LEU A 123 5.39 12.97 14.24
C LEU A 123 6.59 13.90 14.45
N GLY A 124 6.51 14.78 15.44
CA GLY A 124 7.46 15.88 15.54
C GLY A 124 7.38 16.78 14.31
N ARG A 125 8.48 16.89 13.56
CA ARG A 125 8.51 17.57 12.27
C ARG A 125 8.37 16.62 11.06
N THR A 126 8.44 15.32 11.29
CA THR A 126 8.47 14.30 10.23
C THR A 126 7.07 13.93 9.80
N VAL A 127 6.78 14.06 8.51
CA VAL A 127 5.56 13.53 7.90
C VAL A 127 5.81 12.09 7.46
N CYS A 128 5.01 11.15 7.94
CA CYS A 128 5.10 9.73 7.62
C CYS A 128 3.89 9.32 6.78
N ALA A 129 4.07 8.50 5.73
CA ALA A 129 2.95 7.97 4.96
C ALA A 129 3.26 6.62 4.32
N TRP A 130 2.24 5.76 4.29
CA TRP A 130 2.16 4.56 3.45
C TRP A 130 1.17 4.82 2.33
N PRO A 131 1.58 4.78 1.06
CA PRO A 131 0.66 4.90 -0.07
C PRO A 131 -0.20 3.65 -0.25
N GLY A 132 0.18 2.53 0.36
CA GLY A 132 -0.33 1.21 0.06
C GLY A 132 0.34 0.60 -1.15
N CYS A 133 -0.30 -0.41 -1.75
CA CYS A 133 0.13 -0.97 -3.02
C CYS A 133 -0.48 -0.17 -4.20
N PRO A 134 0.21 -0.05 -5.34
CA PRO A 134 -0.28 0.70 -6.50
C PRO A 134 -1.42 -0.03 -7.24
N GLU A 135 -1.51 -1.36 -7.11
CA GLU A 135 -2.55 -2.22 -7.67
C GLU A 135 -2.92 -3.29 -6.65
N GLY A 136 -4.21 -3.59 -6.46
CA GLY A 136 -4.66 -4.71 -5.64
C GLY A 136 -4.44 -6.05 -6.34
N ARG A 137 -4.15 -7.09 -5.58
CA ARG A 137 -3.88 -8.46 -6.08
C ARG A 137 -4.93 -9.48 -5.65
N GLY A 138 -5.87 -9.07 -4.80
CA GLY A 138 -6.89 -9.97 -4.26
C GLY A 138 -7.94 -9.26 -3.41
N PHE A 139 -8.91 -10.02 -2.95
CA PHE A 139 -10.00 -9.53 -2.10
C PHE A 139 -9.60 -9.28 -0.63
N ASP A 140 -8.35 -9.34 -0.31
CA ASP A 140 -7.72 -8.87 0.91
C ASP A 140 -7.14 -7.44 0.76
N GLU A 141 -7.10 -6.93 -0.48
CA GLU A 141 -6.58 -5.62 -0.81
C GLU A 141 -7.65 -4.75 -1.48
N LEU A 142 -8.74 -4.45 -0.77
CA LEU A 142 -9.92 -3.76 -1.29
C LEU A 142 -9.72 -2.27 -1.57
N GLY A 143 -10.60 -1.73 -2.42
CA GLY A 143 -10.79 -0.31 -2.66
C GLY A 143 -9.71 0.35 -3.52
N GLU A 144 -9.64 1.67 -3.42
CA GLU A 144 -8.70 2.46 -4.21
C GLU A 144 -7.25 2.16 -3.87
N LYS A 145 -6.43 1.95 -4.91
CA LYS A 145 -4.99 1.76 -4.85
C LYS A 145 -4.28 2.82 -5.68
N GLY A 146 -3.06 3.19 -5.29
CA GLY A 146 -2.33 4.25 -5.96
C GLY A 146 -1.06 4.65 -5.21
N PHE A 147 -0.69 5.91 -5.36
CA PHE A 147 0.52 6.46 -4.76
C PHE A 147 0.31 7.88 -4.23
N TYR A 148 1.26 8.38 -3.45
CA TYR A 148 1.31 9.78 -3.07
C TYR A 148 2.18 10.56 -4.05
N GLU A 149 1.64 11.66 -4.57
CA GLU A 149 2.37 12.74 -5.21
C GLU A 149 2.47 13.90 -4.21
N GLY A 150 3.58 14.62 -4.22
CA GLY A 150 3.71 15.72 -3.30
C GLY A 150 4.88 16.64 -3.56
N THR A 151 4.97 17.66 -2.73
CA THR A 151 6.03 18.65 -2.73
C THR A 151 6.60 18.81 -1.32
N ILE A 152 7.88 19.15 -1.25
CA ILE A 152 8.54 19.58 -0.03
C ILE A 152 9.10 20.97 -0.30
N SER A 153 8.70 21.96 0.51
CA SER A 153 9.21 23.32 0.41
C SER A 153 10.65 23.41 0.93
N ASP A 154 11.34 24.50 0.62
CA ASP A 154 12.68 24.78 1.16
C ASP A 154 12.69 24.83 2.71
N GLY A 155 11.54 25.16 3.32
CA GLY A 155 11.32 25.11 4.76
C GLY A 155 11.08 23.72 5.34
N GLY A 156 10.99 22.68 4.48
CA GLY A 156 10.72 21.30 4.87
C GLY A 156 9.23 20.99 5.10
N GLU A 157 8.33 21.86 4.67
CA GLU A 157 6.88 21.58 4.70
C GLU A 157 6.50 20.59 3.61
N VAL A 158 5.82 19.51 3.99
CA VAL A 158 5.41 18.43 3.11
C VAL A 158 3.93 18.54 2.79
N SER A 159 3.58 18.52 1.51
CA SER A 159 2.21 18.42 1.02
C SER A 159 2.07 17.17 0.17
N LEU A 160 1.15 16.28 0.51
CA LEU A 160 0.91 15.01 -0.17
C LEU A 160 -0.54 14.94 -0.66
N THR A 161 -0.70 14.51 -1.90
CA THR A 161 -2.00 14.20 -2.51
C THR A 161 -1.99 12.74 -2.96
N PHE A 162 -3.00 11.99 -2.61
CA PHE A 162 -3.14 10.63 -3.11
C PHE A 162 -3.65 10.65 -4.55
N VAL A 163 -2.96 9.90 -5.41
CA VAL A 163 -3.31 9.73 -6.81
C VAL A 163 -3.78 8.29 -7.01
N PRO A 164 -5.07 8.05 -7.29
CA PRO A 164 -5.56 6.75 -7.70
C PRO A 164 -4.83 6.30 -8.97
N PHE A 165 -4.32 5.08 -8.97
CA PHE A 165 -3.51 4.55 -10.07
C PHE A 165 -3.98 3.19 -10.54
N ALA A 166 -4.55 2.36 -9.65
CA ALA A 166 -5.03 1.04 -9.97
C ALA A 166 -6.02 1.06 -11.13
N ARG A 167 -5.83 0.15 -12.05
CA ARG A 167 -6.72 -0.04 -13.19
C ARG A 167 -8.04 -0.69 -12.78
N HIS A 168 -7.98 -1.56 -11.78
CA HIS A 168 -9.11 -2.32 -11.27
C HIS A 168 -9.13 -2.27 -9.75
N ARG A 169 -10.33 -2.24 -9.17
CA ARG A 169 -10.53 -2.34 -7.72
C ARG A 169 -11.10 -3.70 -7.38
N TYR A 170 -10.68 -4.22 -6.25
CA TYR A 170 -11.33 -5.36 -5.61
C TYR A 170 -12.35 -4.85 -4.62
N GLU A 171 -13.61 -5.26 -4.78
CA GLU A 171 -14.71 -4.83 -3.94
C GLU A 171 -15.46 -6.03 -3.38
N VAL A 172 -15.88 -5.95 -2.12
CA VAL A 172 -16.74 -6.96 -1.50
C VAL A 172 -18.07 -6.31 -1.15
N LEU A 173 -19.15 -6.89 -1.63
CA LEU A 173 -20.51 -6.43 -1.37
C LEU A 173 -21.28 -7.51 -0.63
N GLU A 174 -21.74 -7.23 0.59
CA GLU A 174 -22.65 -8.10 1.33
C GLU A 174 -24.10 -7.71 1.03
N VAL A 175 -24.92 -8.70 0.67
CA VAL A 175 -26.33 -8.49 0.34
C VAL A 175 -27.20 -9.44 1.16
N ASP A 176 -28.02 -8.87 2.05
CA ASP A 176 -29.04 -9.61 2.79
C ASP A 176 -30.25 -9.85 1.89
N VAL A 177 -30.51 -11.13 1.61
CA VAL A 177 -31.60 -11.60 0.75
C VAL A 177 -32.83 -12.09 1.51
N THR A 178 -32.86 -11.94 2.83
CA THR A 178 -34.01 -12.38 3.66
C THR A 178 -35.32 -11.78 3.17
N GLY A 179 -36.23 -12.63 2.76
CA GLY A 179 -37.57 -12.20 2.27
C GLY A 179 -37.56 -11.46 0.93
N LYS A 180 -36.48 -11.51 0.17
CA LYS A 180 -36.33 -10.84 -1.13
C LYS A 180 -36.04 -11.87 -2.22
N GLU A 181 -36.30 -11.48 -3.47
CA GLU A 181 -35.77 -12.21 -4.61
C GLU A 181 -34.25 -11.90 -4.69
N PRO A 182 -33.36 -12.94 -4.61
CA PRO A 182 -31.93 -12.70 -4.39
C PRO A 182 -31.27 -11.87 -5.49
N ARG A 183 -31.57 -12.13 -6.76
CA ARG A 183 -31.00 -11.38 -7.88
C ARG A 183 -31.42 -9.91 -7.86
N ALA A 184 -32.69 -9.63 -7.61
CA ALA A 184 -33.20 -8.26 -7.54
C ALA A 184 -32.57 -7.50 -6.35
N ALA A 185 -32.34 -8.19 -5.21
CA ALA A 185 -31.65 -7.61 -4.07
C ALA A 185 -30.19 -7.24 -4.41
N VAL A 186 -29.47 -8.10 -5.13
CA VAL A 186 -28.13 -7.80 -5.64
C VAL A 186 -28.15 -6.60 -6.58
N GLU A 187 -29.01 -6.62 -7.61
CA GLU A 187 -29.08 -5.54 -8.58
C GLU A 187 -29.38 -4.18 -7.93
N ALA A 188 -30.24 -4.15 -6.91
CA ALA A 188 -30.56 -2.95 -6.15
C ALA A 188 -29.42 -2.44 -5.26
N ALA A 189 -28.50 -3.31 -4.84
CA ALA A 189 -27.38 -2.98 -3.98
C ALA A 189 -26.13 -2.54 -4.77
N LEU A 190 -26.07 -2.81 -6.07
CA LEU A 190 -24.90 -2.47 -6.89
C LEU A 190 -24.80 -0.97 -7.13
N PRO A 191 -23.58 -0.40 -7.06
CA PRO A 191 -23.35 0.97 -7.50
C PRO A 191 -23.51 1.09 -9.02
N PRO A 192 -23.70 2.32 -9.54
CA PRO A 192 -23.94 2.54 -10.98
C PRO A 192 -22.80 2.06 -11.88
N GLU A 193 -21.55 2.19 -11.43
CA GLU A 193 -20.36 1.86 -12.20
C GLU A 193 -19.64 0.67 -11.57
N THR A 194 -19.60 -0.46 -12.29
CA THR A 194 -18.97 -1.71 -11.82
C THR A 194 -18.08 -2.35 -12.88
N ALA A 195 -18.19 -1.94 -14.16
CA ALA A 195 -17.57 -2.61 -15.30
C ALA A 195 -16.04 -2.69 -15.25
N GLY A 196 -15.39 -1.76 -14.57
CA GLY A 196 -13.92 -1.73 -14.43
C GLY A 196 -13.38 -2.55 -13.27
N ASP A 197 -14.22 -3.08 -12.38
CA ASP A 197 -13.79 -3.60 -11.09
C ASP A 197 -14.07 -5.10 -10.91
N LEU A 198 -13.37 -5.72 -9.95
CA LEU A 198 -13.59 -7.12 -9.57
C LEU A 198 -14.47 -7.15 -8.32
N TYR A 199 -15.61 -7.82 -8.40
CA TYR A 199 -16.54 -7.91 -7.30
C TYR A 199 -16.64 -9.31 -6.73
N ARG A 200 -16.68 -9.39 -5.40
CA ARG A 200 -17.14 -10.56 -4.65
C ARG A 200 -18.43 -10.19 -3.94
N ILE A 201 -19.54 -10.81 -4.35
CA ILE A 201 -20.84 -10.63 -3.71
C ILE A 201 -21.07 -11.77 -2.74
N LEU A 202 -21.33 -11.42 -1.49
CA LEU A 202 -21.66 -12.35 -0.41
C LEU A 202 -23.16 -12.26 -0.15
N LEU A 203 -23.92 -13.30 -0.52
CA LEU A 203 -25.34 -13.38 -0.22
C LEU A 203 -25.48 -13.86 1.25
N THR A 204 -26.17 -13.10 2.05
CA THR A 204 -26.38 -13.35 3.49
C THR A 204 -27.86 -13.36 3.83
N GLY A 205 -28.20 -13.71 5.07
CA GLY A 205 -29.57 -13.79 5.54
C GLY A 205 -30.19 -15.17 5.38
N GLU A 206 -31.51 -15.24 5.24
CA GLU A 206 -32.28 -16.48 5.19
C GLU A 206 -32.91 -16.72 3.81
N THR A 207 -32.87 -17.98 3.35
CA THR A 207 -33.51 -18.43 2.10
C THR A 207 -34.30 -19.72 2.33
N GLY A 208 -35.19 -20.03 1.40
CA GLY A 208 -35.88 -21.31 1.35
C GLY A 208 -35.01 -22.48 0.85
N GLU A 209 -35.63 -23.64 0.70
CA GLU A 209 -34.98 -24.83 0.13
C GLU A 209 -34.37 -24.52 -1.24
N GLY A 210 -33.07 -24.80 -1.44
CA GLY A 210 -32.34 -24.55 -2.70
C GLY A 210 -31.34 -23.40 -2.64
N GLY A 211 -31.30 -22.62 -1.55
CA GLY A 211 -30.37 -21.51 -1.36
C GLY A 211 -30.68 -20.29 -2.23
N ALA A 212 -29.75 -19.35 -2.31
CA ALA A 212 -29.94 -18.06 -3.00
C ALA A 212 -29.60 -18.08 -4.52
N GLY A 213 -29.23 -19.21 -5.07
CA GLY A 213 -28.96 -19.34 -6.51
C GLY A 213 -27.72 -18.59 -6.99
N ALA A 214 -26.65 -18.56 -6.20
CA ALA A 214 -25.43 -17.78 -6.46
C ALA A 214 -24.84 -17.98 -7.85
N ALA A 215 -24.79 -19.21 -8.35
CA ALA A 215 -24.25 -19.50 -9.68
C ALA A 215 -25.08 -18.84 -10.81
N ALA A 216 -26.41 -18.88 -10.71
CA ALA A 216 -27.30 -18.26 -11.69
C ALA A 216 -27.20 -16.72 -11.65
N ILE A 217 -27.04 -16.14 -10.45
CA ILE A 217 -26.82 -14.69 -10.29
C ILE A 217 -25.48 -14.29 -10.91
N GLN A 218 -24.43 -15.07 -10.64
CA GLN A 218 -23.10 -14.80 -11.21
C GLN A 218 -23.13 -14.83 -12.73
N GLU A 219 -23.73 -15.85 -13.33
CA GLU A 219 -23.88 -15.96 -14.80
C GLU A 219 -24.68 -14.79 -15.37
N ALA A 220 -25.81 -14.44 -14.75
CA ALA A 220 -26.70 -13.40 -15.25
C ALA A 220 -26.10 -11.97 -15.15
N LEU A 221 -25.15 -11.73 -14.26
CA LEU A 221 -24.58 -10.42 -14.00
C LEU A 221 -23.11 -10.29 -14.43
N ALA A 222 -22.48 -11.35 -14.92
CA ALA A 222 -21.04 -11.39 -15.23
C ALA A 222 -20.57 -10.22 -16.12
N ASP A 223 -21.33 -9.88 -17.14
CA ASP A 223 -20.99 -8.83 -18.12
C ASP A 223 -20.97 -7.39 -17.53
N ARG A 224 -21.45 -7.23 -16.29
CA ARG A 224 -21.44 -5.93 -15.60
C ARG A 224 -20.12 -5.62 -14.90
N PHE A 225 -19.17 -6.56 -14.84
CA PHE A 225 -17.94 -6.46 -14.07
C PHE A 225 -16.74 -6.84 -14.93
N TYR A 226 -15.56 -6.40 -14.49
CA TYR A 226 -14.32 -6.97 -15.02
C TYR A 226 -14.20 -8.47 -14.64
N ALA A 227 -14.53 -8.78 -13.38
CA ALA A 227 -14.71 -10.15 -12.90
C ALA A 227 -15.72 -10.17 -11.74
N LEU A 228 -16.53 -11.24 -11.68
CA LEU A 228 -17.54 -11.42 -10.63
C LEU A 228 -17.42 -12.80 -9.99
N GLU A 229 -17.44 -12.81 -8.67
CA GLU A 229 -17.59 -13.99 -7.83
C GLU A 229 -18.81 -13.80 -6.93
N VAL A 230 -19.76 -14.74 -6.95
CA VAL A 230 -20.91 -14.73 -6.04
C VAL A 230 -20.83 -15.93 -5.11
N ARG A 231 -20.86 -15.67 -3.81
CA ARG A 231 -20.81 -16.69 -2.76
C ARG A 231 -22.10 -16.69 -1.96
N ASP A 232 -22.70 -17.87 -1.84
CA ASP A 232 -23.85 -18.09 -0.98
C ASP A 232 -23.39 -18.36 0.46
N ARG A 233 -23.76 -17.48 1.38
CA ARG A 233 -23.58 -17.59 2.84
C ARG A 233 -24.91 -17.53 3.58
N THR A 234 -26.02 -17.75 2.87
CA THR A 234 -27.35 -17.77 3.48
C THR A 234 -27.53 -18.97 4.38
N ARG A 235 -28.52 -18.90 5.22
CA ARG A 235 -28.97 -19.99 6.08
C ARG A 235 -30.36 -20.43 5.62
N MET A 236 -30.71 -21.70 5.86
CA MET A 236 -32.07 -22.16 5.63
C MET A 236 -32.98 -21.54 6.69
N ALA A 237 -34.13 -20.98 6.25
CA ALA A 237 -35.13 -20.38 7.10
C ALA A 237 -35.91 -21.46 7.92
#